data_880ff0accd9991dbe5034156d4c4ec7e
#
_entry.id   880ff0accd9991dbe5034156d4c4ec7e
#
_cell.length_a   1.000
_cell.length_b   1.000
_cell.length_c   1.000
_cell.angle_alpha   90.00
_cell.angle_beta   90.00
_cell.angle_gamma   90.00
#
_symmetry.space_group_name_H-M   'P 1'
#
loop_
_entity.id
_entity.type
_entity.pdbx_description
1 polymer ?
#
loop_
_entity_poly.entity_id
_entity_poly.type
_entity_poly.pdbx_seq_one_letter_code
_entity_poly.pdbx_strand_id
1 'polypeptide(L)'
;SVKIVQPTKYEEIMKEPVRFLRENKSVILNLEKVNSVDSRKRIVDFMAGVCAAIDGRIVRVAECTYSITPSTVEISGDMLDGEEF
;
A
#
# COMPACT_ATOMS: atom_id res chain seq x y z
N SER A 1 6.61 -8.40 -8.44
CA SER A 1 5.58 -7.88 -9.34
C SER A 1 4.76 -6.81 -8.64
N VAL A 2 4.14 -5.95 -9.42
CA VAL A 2 3.34 -4.85 -8.92
C VAL A 2 1.88 -5.09 -9.29
N LYS A 3 0.99 -4.93 -8.33
CA LYS A 3 -0.45 -5.08 -8.54
C LYS A 3 -1.12 -3.73 -8.47
N ILE A 4 -2.03 -3.47 -9.39
CA ILE A 4 -2.80 -2.23 -9.40
C ILE A 4 -4.19 -2.54 -8.87
N VAL A 5 -4.61 -1.81 -7.84
CA VAL A 5 -5.88 -2.05 -7.16
C VAL A 5 -6.70 -0.76 -7.15
N GLN A 6 -7.94 -0.86 -7.60
CA GLN A 6 -8.87 0.28 -7.64
C GLN A 6 -10.18 -0.09 -6.96
N PRO A 7 -10.23 -0.05 -5.63
CA PRO A 7 -11.46 -0.38 -4.93
C PRO A 7 -12.51 0.71 -5.12
N THR A 8 -13.77 0.36 -4.93
CA THR A 8 -14.84 1.33 -4.94
C THR A 8 -15.34 1.64 -3.54
N LYS A 9 -15.03 0.79 -2.56
CA LYS A 9 -15.46 0.99 -1.17
C LYS A 9 -14.49 0.32 -0.21
N TYR A 10 -14.57 0.76 1.03
CA TYR A 10 -13.67 0.31 2.09
C TYR A 10 -13.65 -1.21 2.25
N GLU A 11 -14.80 -1.84 2.17
CA GLU A 11 -14.91 -3.28 2.47
C GLU A 11 -14.08 -4.16 1.52
N GLU A 12 -13.71 -3.63 0.36
CA GLU A 12 -12.96 -4.42 -0.62
C GLU A 12 -11.48 -4.58 -0.28
N ILE A 13 -10.94 -3.72 0.59
CA ILE A 13 -9.49 -3.68 0.77
C ILE A 13 -8.93 -4.88 1.53
N MET A 14 -9.76 -5.61 2.27
CA MET A 14 -9.27 -6.81 2.95
C MET A 14 -8.91 -7.90 1.96
N LYS A 15 -9.56 -7.95 0.81
CA LYS A 15 -9.20 -8.91 -0.24
C LYS A 15 -7.98 -8.43 -1.01
N GLU A 16 -8.06 -7.25 -1.53
CA GLU A 16 -6.99 -6.61 -2.27
C GLU A 16 -7.01 -5.16 -1.84
N PRO A 17 -5.97 -4.59 -1.41
CA PRO A 17 -4.55 -4.90 -1.54
C PRO A 17 -3.93 -5.71 -0.41
N VAL A 18 -4.64 -5.94 0.68
CA VAL A 18 -4.04 -6.61 1.84
C VAL A 18 -3.48 -7.97 1.47
N ARG A 19 -4.25 -8.74 0.70
CA ARG A 19 -3.79 -10.06 0.29
C ARG A 19 -2.49 -9.99 -0.51
N PHE A 20 -2.38 -9.03 -1.41
CA PHE A 20 -1.17 -8.90 -2.21
C PHE A 20 0.06 -8.58 -1.35
N LEU A 21 -0.11 -7.69 -0.37
CA LEU A 21 1.00 -7.36 0.51
C LEU A 21 1.45 -8.56 1.33
N ARG A 22 0.50 -9.40 1.75
CA ARG A 22 0.84 -10.63 2.48
C ARG A 22 1.59 -11.62 1.60
N GLU A 23 1.46 -11.49 0.29
CA GLU A 23 2.18 -12.31 -0.69
C GLU A 23 3.47 -11.64 -1.14
N ASN A 24 3.91 -10.61 -0.46
CA ASN A 24 5.14 -9.85 -0.76
C ASN A 24 5.10 -9.17 -2.12
N LYS A 25 3.92 -8.72 -2.53
CA LYS A 25 3.78 -7.99 -3.77
C LYS A 25 3.57 -6.52 -3.49
N SER A 26 4.13 -5.67 -4.33
CA SER A 26 3.89 -4.23 -4.25
C SER A 26 2.53 -3.89 -4.84
N VAL A 27 1.94 -2.80 -4.34
CA VAL A 27 0.59 -2.40 -4.76
C VAL A 27 0.59 -0.93 -5.11
N ILE A 28 -0.06 -0.60 -6.23
CA ILE A 28 -0.46 0.77 -6.53
C ILE A 28 -1.96 0.83 -6.21
N LEU A 29 -2.28 1.61 -5.20
CA LEU A 29 -3.66 1.73 -4.71
C LEU A 29 -4.25 3.05 -5.21
N ASN A 30 -5.23 2.96 -6.08
CA ASN A 30 -5.88 4.12 -6.67
C ASN A 30 -7.29 4.24 -6.09
N LEU A 31 -7.55 5.35 -5.39
CA LEU A 31 -8.81 5.55 -4.66
C LEU A 31 -9.77 6.49 -5.38
N GLU A 32 -9.53 6.76 -6.66
CA GLU A 32 -10.39 7.70 -7.40
C GLU A 32 -11.85 7.26 -7.46
N LYS A 33 -12.08 5.96 -7.42
CA LYS A 33 -13.45 5.43 -7.53
C LYS A 33 -14.17 5.32 -6.20
N VAL A 34 -13.50 5.68 -5.11
CA VAL A 34 -14.14 5.73 -3.80
C VAL A 34 -14.76 7.11 -3.66
N ASN A 35 -16.10 7.16 -3.57
CA ASN A 35 -16.83 8.43 -3.69
C ASN A 35 -16.72 9.35 -2.49
N SER A 36 -16.42 8.83 -1.32
CA SER A 36 -16.45 9.60 -0.08
C SER A 36 -15.04 9.93 0.39
N VAL A 37 -14.80 11.20 0.72
CA VAL A 37 -13.53 11.62 1.32
C VAL A 37 -13.27 10.85 2.61
N ASP A 38 -14.30 10.68 3.42
CA ASP A 38 -14.16 9.95 4.69
C ASP A 38 -13.77 8.50 4.44
N SER A 39 -14.36 7.85 3.45
CA SER A 39 -14.00 6.47 3.12
C SER A 39 -12.57 6.39 2.61
N ARG A 40 -12.14 7.35 1.81
CA ARG A 40 -10.74 7.36 1.35
C ARG A 40 -9.77 7.50 2.51
N LYS A 41 -10.06 8.40 3.45
CA LYS A 41 -9.22 8.56 4.65
C LYS A 41 -9.17 7.28 5.47
N ARG A 42 -10.32 6.65 5.63
CA ARG A 42 -10.41 5.40 6.38
C ARG A 42 -9.55 4.31 5.75
N ILE A 43 -9.58 4.21 4.43
CA ILE A 43 -8.75 3.24 3.71
C ILE A 43 -7.27 3.53 3.93
N VAL A 44 -6.87 4.78 3.79
CA VAL A 44 -5.46 5.14 3.97
C VAL A 44 -5.00 4.87 5.39
N ASP A 45 -5.81 5.21 6.39
CA ASP A 45 -5.46 4.94 7.79
C ASP A 45 -5.30 3.46 8.04
N PHE A 46 -6.21 2.65 7.50
CA PHE A 46 -6.10 1.20 7.66
C PHE A 46 -4.84 0.68 7.00
N MET A 47 -4.55 1.13 5.79
CA MET A 47 -3.37 0.66 5.06
C MET A 47 -2.08 1.12 5.72
N ALA A 48 -2.07 2.30 6.34
CA ALA A 48 -0.92 2.75 7.11
C ALA A 48 -0.66 1.80 8.29
N GLY A 49 -1.71 1.34 8.93
CA GLY A 49 -1.58 0.35 10.01
C GLY A 49 -1.06 -0.99 9.49
N VAL A 50 -1.54 -1.44 8.34
CA VAL A 50 -1.04 -2.66 7.72
C VAL A 50 0.45 -2.53 7.44
N CYS A 51 0.87 -1.40 6.86
CA CYS A 51 2.29 -1.16 6.57
C CYS A 51 3.13 -1.17 7.84
N ALA A 52 2.63 -0.54 8.90
CA ALA A 52 3.36 -0.54 10.17
C ALA A 52 3.56 -1.96 10.69
N ALA A 53 2.56 -2.82 10.53
CA ALA A 53 2.61 -4.18 11.04
C ALA A 53 3.59 -5.06 10.27
N ILE A 54 3.83 -4.78 8.99
CA ILE A 54 4.68 -5.61 8.16
C ILE A 54 6.00 -4.93 7.79
N ASP A 55 6.29 -3.78 8.41
CA ASP A 55 7.47 -2.98 8.09
C ASP A 55 7.51 -2.56 6.62
N GLY A 56 6.34 -2.35 6.03
CA GLY A 56 6.23 -1.87 4.67
C GLY A 56 6.25 -0.34 4.61
N ARG A 57 6.05 0.18 3.42
CA ARG A 57 6.00 1.61 3.19
C ARG A 57 4.77 1.98 2.38
N ILE A 58 4.18 3.11 2.73
CA ILE A 58 3.10 3.68 1.96
C ILE A 58 3.46 5.13 1.62
N VAL A 59 3.40 5.47 0.34
CA VAL A 59 3.77 6.79 -0.15
C VAL A 59 2.69 7.29 -1.08
N ARG A 60 2.20 8.50 -0.84
CA ARG A 60 1.25 9.12 -1.76
C ARG A 60 2.00 9.62 -2.98
N VAL A 61 1.64 9.12 -4.16
CA VAL A 61 2.31 9.45 -5.42
C VAL A 61 1.48 10.34 -6.32
N ALA A 62 0.19 10.46 -6.05
CA ALA A 62 -0.72 11.35 -6.76
C ALA A 62 -1.88 11.64 -5.84
N GLU A 63 -2.84 12.44 -6.26
CA GLU A 63 -3.87 12.93 -5.35
C GLU A 63 -4.64 11.82 -4.64
N CYS A 64 -5.02 10.78 -5.37
CA CYS A 64 -5.77 9.67 -4.79
C CYS A 64 -5.04 8.35 -4.97
N THR A 65 -3.72 8.38 -5.18
CA THR A 65 -2.96 7.18 -5.55
C THR A 65 -1.78 7.01 -4.61
N TYR A 66 -1.62 5.77 -4.12
CA TYR A 66 -0.60 5.43 -3.15
C TYR A 66 0.22 4.25 -3.63
N SER A 67 1.53 4.33 -3.42
CA SER A 67 2.44 3.22 -3.68
C SER A 67 2.70 2.53 -2.36
N ILE A 68 2.47 1.23 -2.30
CA ILE A 68 2.63 0.46 -1.08
C ILE A 68 3.56 -0.71 -1.36
N THR A 69 4.65 -0.80 -0.60
CA THR A 69 5.64 -1.85 -0.78
C THR A 69 5.83 -2.62 0.51
N PRO A 70 5.95 -3.96 0.43
CA PRO A 70 6.29 -4.75 1.62
C PRO A 70 7.78 -4.62 1.95
N SER A 71 8.16 -5.02 3.15
CA SER A 71 9.52 -4.83 3.64
C SER A 71 10.57 -5.52 2.78
N THR A 72 10.23 -6.68 2.22
CA THR A 72 11.21 -7.44 1.44
C THR A 72 11.65 -6.73 0.18
N VAL A 73 10.81 -5.87 -0.38
CA VAL A 73 11.16 -5.13 -1.59
C VAL A 73 12.23 -4.09 -1.30
N GLU A 74 12.16 -3.46 -0.15
CA GLU A 74 13.13 -2.45 0.24
C GLU A 74 14.52 -3.01 0.43
N ILE A 75 14.61 -4.16 1.03
CA ILE A 75 15.89 -4.75 1.39
C ILE A 75 16.74 -4.99 0.17
N SER A 76 16.17 -5.33 -0.90
CA SER A 76 16.93 -5.65 -2.10
C SER A 76 17.60 -4.43 -2.68
N GLY A 77 17.26 -3.33 -2.25
CA GLY A 77 17.92 -2.10 -2.65
C GLY A 77 19.10 -1.83 -1.85
N ASP A 78 19.38 -1.84 -1.30
CA ASP A 78 20.21 -1.28 -0.73
C ASP A 78 21.06 -1.48 -0.03
N MET A 79 20.94 -2.15 0.39
CA MET A 79 21.40 -2.38 0.76
C MET A 79 22.05 -2.14 1.01
N LEU A 80 21.80 -2.20 1.36
CA LEU A 80 22.14 -1.94 1.31
C LEU A 80 22.52 -1.13 1.68
N ASP A 81 22.52 -1.00 1.98
CA ASP A 81 22.89 -0.27 2.10
C ASP A 81 23.19 0.13 2.86
N GLY A 82 23.20 -0.02 3.42
CA GLY A 82 23.43 0.14 3.73
C GLY A 82 23.45 0.71 4.40
N GLU A 83 23.15 0.45 4.42
CA GLU A 83 23.06 0.86 4.54
C GLU A 83 22.63 1.52 4.94
N GLU A 84 22.41 1.41 5.22
CA GLU A 84 22.01 1.85 5.23
C GLU A 84 21.70 2.16 5.64
N PHE A 85 21.57 1.84 6.01
CA PHE A 85 21.23 1.89 5.98
C PHE A 85 21.31 2.17 6.30
#